data_fd7a0e3d15881811f5b583a61d178ea1
#
_entry.id   fd7a0e3d15881811f5b583a61d178ea1
#
_cell.length_a   1.000
_cell.length_b   1.000
_cell.length_c   1.000
_cell.angle_alpha   90.00
_cell.angle_beta   90.00
_cell.angle_gamma   90.00
#
_symmetry.space_group_name_H-M   'P 1'
#
loop_
_entity.id
_entity.type
_entity.pdbx_description
1 polymer ?
#
loop_
_entity_poly.entity_id
_entity_poly.type
_entity_poly.pdbx_seq_one_letter_code
_entity_poly.pdbx_strand_id
1 'polypeptide(L)'
;MDEMGIFRTTIGIESPAEPGRIAQLPDTLVDTGGEFTWAPRALVESLGITPQRRQQFIVAGGRLIEREIGFAIIHAGGVTAPDFVVFAEPTDTALLGVRSLEGLNLRVDVARKRFVDAGPIITAALAA
;
A
#
# COMPACT_ATOMS: atom_id res chain seq x y z
N MET A 1 -18.87 -10.11 14.59
CA MET A 1 -17.45 -9.87 14.56
C MET A 1 -17.15 -8.40 14.80
N ASP A 2 -16.27 -8.16 15.71
CA ASP A 2 -15.88 -6.79 16.06
C ASP A 2 -15.02 -6.18 14.96
N GLU A 3 -15.47 -5.05 14.45
CA GLU A 3 -14.75 -4.32 13.42
C GLU A 3 -13.86 -3.23 14.00
N MET A 4 -13.78 -3.12 15.30
CA MET A 4 -12.93 -2.12 15.95
C MET A 4 -11.47 -2.39 15.60
N GLY A 5 -10.74 -1.38 15.16
CA GLY A 5 -9.36 -1.52 14.73
C GLY A 5 -9.19 -1.88 13.26
N ILE A 6 -10.28 -2.15 12.54
CA ILE A 6 -10.24 -2.46 11.11
C ILE A 6 -10.74 -1.27 10.32
N PHE A 7 -9.94 -0.84 9.35
CA PHE A 7 -10.30 0.26 8.46
C PHE A 7 -10.09 -0.24 7.02
N ARG A 8 -11.15 -0.15 6.22
CA ARG A 8 -11.10 -0.50 4.79
C ARG A 8 -11.50 0.70 3.97
N THR A 9 -10.87 0.87 2.83
CA THR A 9 -11.14 2.00 1.95
C THR A 9 -10.79 1.65 0.52
N THR A 10 -11.20 2.49 -0.41
CA THR A 10 -10.77 2.37 -1.80
C THR A 10 -9.43 3.06 -1.96
N ILE A 11 -8.48 2.38 -2.59
CA ILE A 11 -7.22 2.99 -3.00
C ILE A 11 -7.11 2.94 -4.52
N GLY A 12 -6.22 3.75 -5.07
CA GLY A 12 -5.91 3.71 -6.49
C GLY A 12 -4.48 3.25 -6.69
N ILE A 13 -4.25 2.54 -7.79
CA ILE A 13 -2.92 2.08 -8.19
C ILE A 13 -2.69 2.50 -9.62
N GLU A 14 -1.54 3.09 -9.88
CA GLU A 14 -1.19 3.62 -11.18
C GLU A 14 0.22 3.18 -11.53
N SER A 15 0.45 2.83 -12.81
CA SER A 15 1.79 2.52 -13.28
C SER A 15 2.55 3.83 -13.52
N PRO A 16 3.78 3.96 -13.01
CA PRO A 16 4.60 5.12 -13.34
C PRO A 16 4.84 5.29 -14.85
N ALA A 17 4.74 4.21 -15.61
CA ALA A 17 4.96 4.24 -17.06
C ALA A 17 3.72 4.68 -17.84
N GLU A 18 2.56 4.70 -17.22
CA GLU A 18 1.31 5.09 -17.88
C GLU A 18 0.55 6.07 -16.99
N PRO A 19 1.03 7.32 -16.86
CA PRO A 19 0.39 8.30 -15.99
C PRO A 19 -1.06 8.55 -16.37
N GLY A 20 -1.92 8.63 -15.37
CA GLY A 20 -3.33 8.91 -15.56
C GLY A 20 -4.22 7.67 -15.64
N ARG A 21 -3.64 6.49 -15.83
CA ARG A 21 -4.41 5.25 -15.84
C ARG A 21 -4.40 4.67 -14.43
N ILE A 22 -5.45 4.98 -13.68
CA ILE A 22 -5.56 4.61 -12.27
C ILE A 22 -6.58 3.49 -12.12
N ALA A 23 -6.16 2.35 -11.58
CA ALA A 23 -7.07 1.26 -11.26
C ALA A 23 -7.54 1.42 -9.82
N GLN A 24 -8.85 1.32 -9.62
CA GLN A 24 -9.43 1.41 -8.28
C GLN A 24 -9.46 0.03 -7.64
N LEU A 25 -9.06 -0.04 -6.38
CA LEU A 25 -9.12 -1.26 -5.57
C LEU A 25 -10.01 -0.97 -4.38
N PRO A 26 -11.30 -1.33 -4.46
CA PRO A 26 -12.23 -1.03 -3.38
C PRO A 26 -12.03 -1.96 -2.18
N ASP A 27 -12.53 -1.55 -1.04
CA ASP A 27 -12.60 -2.35 0.17
C ASP A 27 -11.23 -2.91 0.58
N THR A 28 -10.19 -2.09 0.44
CA THR A 28 -8.82 -2.50 0.76
C THR A 28 -8.56 -2.30 2.24
N LEU A 29 -8.02 -3.32 2.88
CA LEU A 29 -7.63 -3.26 4.28
C LEU A 29 -6.46 -2.30 4.47
N VAL A 30 -6.60 -1.38 5.41
CA VAL A 30 -5.48 -0.52 5.82
C VAL A 30 -4.79 -1.19 6.99
N ASP A 31 -3.56 -1.66 6.77
CA ASP A 31 -2.84 -2.49 7.74
C ASP A 31 -1.57 -1.79 8.19
N THR A 32 -1.66 -1.14 9.37
CA THR A 32 -0.51 -0.43 9.93
C THR A 32 0.56 -1.39 10.47
N GLY A 33 0.25 -2.68 10.55
CA GLY A 33 1.23 -3.70 10.92
C GLY A 33 1.93 -4.34 9.74
N GLY A 34 1.48 -4.07 8.52
CA GLY A 34 2.09 -4.59 7.31
C GLY A 34 3.01 -3.56 6.68
N GLU A 35 4.19 -4.01 6.22
CA GLU A 35 5.18 -3.11 5.62
C GLU A 35 4.75 -2.66 4.22
N PHE A 36 4.49 -3.60 3.33
CA PHE A 36 4.25 -3.34 1.92
C PHE A 36 2.77 -3.29 1.60
N THR A 37 2.44 -2.60 0.51
CA THR A 37 1.10 -2.61 -0.07
C THR A 37 0.99 -3.80 -1.02
N TRP A 38 -0.11 -4.54 -0.91
CA TRP A 38 -0.38 -5.75 -1.68
C TRP A 38 -1.63 -5.53 -2.52
N ALA A 39 -1.55 -5.82 -3.81
CA ALA A 39 -2.70 -5.72 -4.71
C ALA A 39 -2.77 -6.98 -5.56
N PRO A 40 -3.99 -7.39 -5.98
CA PRO A 40 -4.14 -8.60 -6.79
C PRO A 40 -3.23 -8.58 -8.01
N ARG A 41 -2.54 -9.69 -8.24
CA ARG A 41 -1.63 -9.83 -9.38
C ARG A 41 -2.30 -9.44 -10.69
N ALA A 42 -3.53 -9.88 -10.90
CA ALA A 42 -4.23 -9.60 -12.15
C ALA A 42 -4.40 -8.09 -12.37
N LEU A 43 -4.69 -7.34 -11.30
CA LEU A 43 -4.84 -5.89 -11.40
C LEU A 43 -3.50 -5.23 -11.70
N VAL A 44 -2.45 -5.63 -10.99
CA VAL A 44 -1.10 -5.04 -11.17
C VAL A 44 -0.60 -5.31 -12.57
N GLU A 45 -0.79 -6.54 -13.06
CA GLU A 45 -0.39 -6.91 -14.43
C GLU A 45 -1.18 -6.14 -15.47
N SER A 46 -2.48 -5.93 -15.23
CA SER A 46 -3.32 -5.21 -16.18
C SER A 46 -2.88 -3.75 -16.35
N LEU A 47 -2.18 -3.20 -15.37
CA LEU A 47 -1.63 -1.85 -15.42
C LEU A 47 -0.28 -1.79 -16.13
N GLY A 48 0.26 -2.94 -16.54
CA GLY A 48 1.56 -2.99 -17.19
C GLY A 48 2.73 -2.80 -16.23
N ILE A 49 2.50 -2.94 -14.93
CA ILE A 49 3.57 -2.84 -13.94
C ILE A 49 4.44 -4.10 -14.04
N THR A 50 5.72 -3.89 -14.28
CA THR A 50 6.68 -4.97 -14.46
C THR A 50 7.27 -5.37 -13.10
N PRO A 51 7.35 -6.68 -12.79
CA PRO A 51 8.05 -7.11 -11.59
C PRO A 51 9.51 -6.67 -11.63
N GLN A 52 9.99 -6.10 -10.52
CA GLN A 52 11.36 -5.63 -10.40
C GLN A 52 12.26 -6.66 -9.75
N ARG A 53 11.74 -7.38 -8.77
CA ARG A 53 12.48 -8.44 -8.09
C ARG A 53 11.52 -9.31 -7.29
N ARG A 54 12.03 -10.43 -6.81
CA ARG A 54 11.32 -11.28 -5.85
C ARG A 54 11.72 -10.85 -4.44
N GLN A 55 10.78 -10.92 -3.52
CA GLN A 55 10.99 -10.51 -2.15
C GLN A 55 10.45 -11.59 -1.22
N GLN A 56 11.23 -11.95 -0.21
CA GLN A 56 10.76 -12.88 0.82
C GLN A 56 10.02 -12.12 1.92
N PHE A 57 8.95 -12.72 2.39
CA PHE A 57 8.15 -12.18 3.48
C PHE A 57 7.98 -13.25 4.55
N ILE A 58 7.94 -12.82 5.80
CA ILE A 58 7.63 -13.71 6.92
C ILE A 58 6.16 -13.49 7.25
N VAL A 59 5.37 -14.57 7.16
CA VAL A 59 3.94 -14.50 7.49
C VAL A 59 3.72 -15.03 8.90
N ALA A 60 2.48 -14.88 9.40
CA ALA A 60 2.12 -15.36 10.72
C ALA A 60 2.54 -16.82 10.86
N GLY A 61 3.13 -17.16 12.02
CA GLY A 61 3.68 -18.48 12.26
C GLY A 61 5.13 -18.65 11.84
N GLY A 62 5.76 -17.59 11.30
CA GLY A 62 7.18 -17.60 10.93
C GLY A 62 7.49 -18.24 9.60
N ARG A 63 6.48 -18.61 8.83
CA ARG A 63 6.68 -19.23 7.52
C ARG A 63 7.14 -18.18 6.50
N LEU A 64 8.09 -18.56 5.67
CA LEU A 64 8.58 -17.70 4.59
C LEU A 64 7.76 -17.93 3.33
N ILE A 65 7.38 -16.85 2.67
CA ILE A 65 6.79 -16.89 1.34
C ILE A 65 7.55 -15.91 0.45
N GLU A 66 7.40 -16.08 -0.84
CA GLU A 66 8.09 -15.22 -1.80
C GLU A 66 7.06 -14.66 -2.78
N ARG A 67 7.16 -13.37 -3.06
CA ARG A 67 6.29 -12.68 -4.03
C ARG A 67 7.11 -11.75 -4.86
N GLU A 68 6.62 -11.42 -6.04
CA GLU A 68 7.22 -10.38 -6.87
C GLU A 68 6.76 -9.01 -6.39
N ILE A 69 7.63 -8.01 -6.52
CA ILE A 69 7.28 -6.62 -6.24
C ILE A 69 7.63 -5.75 -7.44
N GLY A 70 6.88 -4.68 -7.60
CA GLY A 70 7.09 -3.71 -8.67
C GLY A 70 6.89 -2.30 -8.16
N PHE A 71 7.09 -1.31 -9.03
CA PHE A 71 6.92 0.10 -8.68
C PHE A 71 5.53 0.58 -9.08
N ALA A 72 4.89 1.32 -8.19
CA ALA A 72 3.56 1.86 -8.44
C ALA A 72 3.44 3.26 -7.86
N ILE A 73 2.43 3.99 -8.33
CA ILE A 73 1.97 5.20 -7.67
C ILE A 73 0.72 4.82 -6.91
N ILE A 74 0.71 5.07 -5.62
CA ILE A 74 -0.42 4.73 -4.73
C ILE A 74 -1.25 5.99 -4.51
N HIS A 75 -2.57 5.85 -4.66
CA HIS A 75 -3.52 6.93 -4.42
C HIS A 75 -4.39 6.56 -3.23
N ALA A 76 -4.40 7.37 -2.19
CA ALA A 76 -5.25 7.16 -1.03
C ALA A 76 -5.42 8.49 -0.30
N GLY A 77 -6.59 8.69 0.29
CA GLY A 77 -6.83 9.89 1.10
C GLY A 77 -6.68 11.21 0.36
N GLY A 78 -6.83 11.20 -0.96
CA GLY A 78 -6.70 12.40 -1.77
C GLY A 78 -5.27 12.78 -2.09
N VAL A 79 -4.28 11.95 -1.74
CA VAL A 79 -2.87 12.20 -2.04
C VAL A 79 -2.26 11.01 -2.75
N THR A 80 -1.07 11.19 -3.29
CA THR A 80 -0.37 10.16 -4.05
C THR A 80 1.08 10.06 -3.61
N ALA A 81 1.64 8.86 -3.74
CA ALA A 81 3.06 8.64 -3.48
C ALA A 81 3.55 7.40 -4.22
N PRO A 82 4.80 7.40 -4.69
CA PRO A 82 5.39 6.20 -5.25
C PRO A 82 5.73 5.21 -4.14
N ASP A 83 5.58 3.93 -4.43
CA ASP A 83 5.97 2.87 -3.49
C ASP A 83 6.08 1.55 -4.25
N PHE A 84 6.60 0.55 -3.55
CA PHE A 84 6.52 -0.81 -4.02
C PHE A 84 5.08 -1.32 -3.91
N VAL A 85 4.71 -2.19 -4.82
CA VAL A 85 3.48 -2.96 -4.72
C VAL A 85 3.83 -4.44 -4.85
N VAL A 86 3.26 -5.27 -3.98
CA VAL A 86 3.43 -6.72 -4.03
C VAL A 86 2.35 -7.29 -4.94
N PHE A 87 2.78 -8.17 -5.86
CA PHE A 87 1.86 -8.92 -6.71
C PHE A 87 1.22 -10.02 -5.85
N ALA A 88 0.05 -9.74 -5.31
CA ALA A 88 -0.64 -10.68 -4.42
C ALA A 88 -1.24 -11.83 -5.20
N GLU A 89 -1.04 -13.03 -4.70
CA GLU A 89 -1.66 -14.21 -5.27
C GLU A 89 -3.13 -14.32 -4.81
N PRO A 90 -3.96 -15.13 -5.46
CA PRO A 90 -5.39 -15.16 -5.15
C PRO A 90 -5.74 -15.44 -3.69
N THR A 91 -4.87 -16.16 -2.97
CA THR A 91 -5.09 -16.49 -1.56
C THR A 91 -4.59 -15.41 -0.61
N ASP A 92 -3.88 -14.40 -1.13
CA ASP A 92 -3.33 -13.34 -0.30
C ASP A 92 -4.37 -12.25 -0.07
N THR A 93 -4.17 -11.48 0.99
CA THR A 93 -5.04 -10.35 1.30
C THR A 93 -4.47 -9.07 0.67
N ALA A 94 -5.29 -8.35 -0.09
CA ALA A 94 -4.92 -7.03 -0.57
C ALA A 94 -4.96 -6.05 0.60
N LEU A 95 -3.93 -5.21 0.71
CA LEU A 95 -3.85 -4.26 1.81
C LEU A 95 -2.98 -3.06 1.47
N LEU A 96 -3.22 -1.96 2.16
CA LEU A 96 -2.39 -0.76 2.11
C LEU A 96 -1.45 -0.82 3.32
N GLY A 97 -0.14 -0.86 3.05
CA GLY A 97 0.85 -1.05 4.09
C GLY A 97 1.42 0.26 4.64
N VAL A 98 2.22 0.13 5.71
CA VAL A 98 2.76 1.29 6.41
C VAL A 98 3.73 2.11 5.57
N ARG A 99 4.48 1.46 4.67
CA ARG A 99 5.41 2.20 3.81
C ARG A 99 4.65 3.17 2.90
N SER A 100 3.50 2.75 2.35
CA SER A 100 2.66 3.64 1.56
C SER A 100 2.09 4.76 2.41
N LEU A 101 1.62 4.45 3.63
CA LEU A 101 1.09 5.47 4.54
C LEU A 101 2.16 6.53 4.84
N GLU A 102 3.39 6.10 5.08
CA GLU A 102 4.49 7.03 5.32
C GLU A 102 4.78 7.89 4.10
N GLY A 103 4.82 7.27 2.92
CA GLY A 103 5.03 8.00 1.68
C GLY A 103 3.94 9.01 1.38
N LEU A 104 2.70 8.66 1.73
CA LEU A 104 1.54 9.53 1.57
C LEU A 104 1.45 10.60 2.67
N ASN A 105 2.27 10.47 3.71
CA ASN A 105 2.21 11.32 4.91
C ASN A 105 0.83 11.29 5.55
N LEU A 106 0.29 10.07 5.68
CA LEU A 106 -1.02 9.86 6.28
C LEU A 106 -0.90 9.03 7.55
N ARG A 107 -1.77 9.34 8.52
CA ARG A 107 -2.03 8.48 9.67
C ARG A 107 -3.44 7.97 9.58
N VAL A 108 -3.72 6.88 10.30
CA VAL A 108 -5.04 6.29 10.35
C VAL A 108 -5.70 6.67 11.65
N ASP A 109 -6.88 7.28 11.55
CA ASP A 109 -7.75 7.49 12.70
C ASP A 109 -8.68 6.27 12.74
N VAL A 110 -8.29 5.27 13.53
CA VAL A 110 -9.01 4.00 13.57
C VAL A 110 -10.43 4.18 14.13
N ALA A 111 -10.58 5.04 15.11
CA ALA A 111 -11.89 5.27 15.74
C ALA A 111 -12.89 5.85 14.75
N ARG A 112 -12.43 6.75 13.88
CA ARG A 112 -13.29 7.38 12.86
C ARG A 112 -13.19 6.71 11.51
N LYS A 113 -12.34 5.69 11.36
CA LYS A 113 -12.13 4.92 10.13
C LYS A 113 -11.85 5.84 8.95
N ARG A 114 -10.82 6.66 9.09
CA ARG A 114 -10.42 7.61 8.05
C ARG A 114 -8.94 7.91 8.13
N PHE A 115 -8.43 8.47 7.03
CA PHE A 115 -7.07 8.99 6.99
C PHE A 115 -7.06 10.41 7.54
N VAL A 116 -5.94 10.77 8.16
CA VAL A 116 -5.67 12.15 8.56
C VAL A 116 -4.25 12.50 8.14
N ASP A 117 -4.02 13.77 7.86
CA ASP A 117 -2.68 14.29 7.55
C ASP A 117 -1.75 14.02 8.73
N ALA A 118 -0.58 13.45 8.47
CA ALA A 118 0.37 13.15 9.54
C ALA A 118 1.12 14.40 10.02
N GLY A 119 1.00 15.51 9.29
CA GLY A 119 1.61 16.76 9.69
C GLY A 119 3.05 16.93 9.21
N PRO A 120 3.78 17.89 9.78
CA PRO A 120 5.15 18.17 9.34
C PRO A 120 6.09 16.98 9.51
N ILE A 121 7.02 16.86 8.60
CA ILE A 121 8.02 15.79 8.58
C ILE A 121 9.30 16.31 9.22
N ILE A 122 9.82 15.52 10.17
CA ILE A 122 11.09 15.85 10.83
C ILE A 122 12.23 15.59 9.84
N THR A 123 13.14 16.54 9.73
CA THR A 123 14.31 16.37 8.88
C THR A 123 15.58 16.84 9.60
N ALA A 124 16.66 16.13 9.35
CA ALA A 124 18.00 16.53 9.79
C ALA A 124 18.83 17.11 8.64
N ALA A 125 18.21 17.34 7.48
CA ALA A 125 18.91 17.78 6.29
C ALA A 125 19.38 19.24 6.39
N LEU A 126 18.72 20.05 7.24
CA LEU A 126 19.09 21.46 7.40
C LEU A 126 19.83 21.63 8.73
N ALA A 127 21.01 22.30 8.65
CA ALA A 127 21.73 22.72 9.84
C ALA A 127 20.98 23.90 10.42
N ALA A 128 20.68 23.86 11.69
CA ALA A 128 19.97 24.95 12.37
C ALA A 128 20.89 26.12 12.65
#